data_81a020965073507c689f8cae12ffe884
#
_entry.id   81a020965073507c689f8cae12ffe884
#
_cell.length_a   1.000
_cell.length_b   1.000
_cell.length_c   1.000
_cell.angle_alpha   90.00
_cell.angle_beta   90.00
_cell.angle_gamma   90.00
#
_symmetry.space_group_name_H-M   'P 1'
#
loop_
_entity.id
_entity.type
_entity.pdbx_description
1 polymer ?
#
loop_
_entity_poly.entity_id
_entity_poly.type
_entity_poly.pdbx_seq_one_letter_code
_entity_poly.pdbx_strand_id
1 'polypeptide(L)'
;MENKKEMPAPDVSVGADTEQSILKQINNSITDFNENDKSLDDYLEEMQKEFLQQLDPSHLKTISMRELYNTVYKSKPPLIDSLLYPGTYIFAGAPKLGKSFLMAQLAYHISTGTPLWNFDVRKGTVLYLALEDDYHRLQERLYRMFGTESANNLYFSVSAGQLGSGLDEQLTRFMAEHPDTKLIIIDTLQKVREVGGDNYSYANDYEIITRLKKFADSYGICLLLVHHTRKQNSEDKFDMISGTNGLLGAADGGFILRKEKRTSNSATLEVSGRDQPDQKIYLNRNPETLVWELERTETELWKLPPEPLLENVAVKITNENPEWYGSPTELVEFLGADMKANALTMKLNINAVRDPPKIL
;
A
#
# COMPACT_ATOMS: atom_id res chain seq x y z
N MET A 1 -40.84 41.40 -11.18
CA MET A 1 -39.42 41.70 -11.48
C MET A 1 -38.58 40.75 -10.62
N GLU A 2 -38.30 39.57 -11.15
CA GLU A 2 -37.50 38.56 -10.47
C GLU A 2 -36.02 38.74 -10.86
N ASN A 3 -35.18 38.97 -9.86
CA ASN A 3 -33.74 39.02 -10.01
C ASN A 3 -33.17 37.58 -10.15
N LYS A 4 -32.81 37.19 -11.34
CA LYS A 4 -31.94 36.03 -11.56
C LYS A 4 -30.52 36.36 -11.05
N LYS A 5 -30.09 35.72 -9.96
CA LYS A 5 -28.68 35.65 -9.57
C LYS A 5 -27.97 34.69 -10.53
N GLU A 6 -27.06 35.21 -11.34
CA GLU A 6 -26.08 34.42 -12.05
C GLU A 6 -25.12 33.78 -11.03
N MET A 7 -24.96 32.44 -11.14
CA MET A 7 -23.91 31.73 -10.42
C MET A 7 -22.56 31.94 -11.14
N PRO A 8 -21.48 32.22 -10.43
CA PRO A 8 -20.15 32.31 -11.05
C PRO A 8 -19.73 30.94 -11.56
N ALA A 9 -19.08 30.93 -12.73
CA ALA A 9 -18.48 29.73 -13.30
C ALA A 9 -17.38 29.18 -12.38
N PRO A 10 -17.17 27.84 -12.33
CA PRO A 10 -16.11 27.25 -11.52
C PRO A 10 -14.75 27.68 -12.07
N ASP A 11 -13.92 28.23 -11.19
CA ASP A 11 -12.54 28.58 -11.47
C ASP A 11 -11.69 27.28 -11.54
N VAL A 12 -11.41 26.83 -12.77
CA VAL A 12 -10.56 25.68 -13.02
C VAL A 12 -9.10 26.18 -13.10
N SER A 13 -8.51 26.45 -11.95
CA SER A 13 -7.06 26.61 -11.87
C SER A 13 -6.41 25.22 -11.91
N VAL A 14 -5.90 24.84 -13.07
CA VAL A 14 -5.02 23.68 -13.20
C VAL A 14 -3.74 23.98 -12.40
N GLY A 15 -3.49 23.25 -11.31
CA GLY A 15 -2.37 23.50 -10.42
C GLY A 15 -1.02 23.30 -11.13
N ALA A 16 0.00 24.08 -10.75
CA ALA A 16 1.35 24.07 -11.32
C ALA A 16 2.01 22.66 -11.33
N ASP A 17 1.62 21.78 -10.41
CA ASP A 17 2.08 20.39 -10.34
C ASP A 17 1.57 19.52 -11.51
N THR A 18 0.38 19.84 -12.03
CA THR A 18 -0.19 19.15 -13.19
C THR A 18 0.56 19.55 -14.48
N GLU A 19 0.90 20.82 -14.64
CA GLU A 19 1.70 21.30 -15.78
C GLU A 19 3.12 20.71 -15.79
N GLN A 20 3.80 20.64 -14.64
CA GLN A 20 5.13 20.04 -14.55
C GLN A 20 5.11 18.53 -14.81
N SER A 21 4.08 17.83 -14.36
CA SER A 21 3.89 16.40 -14.65
C SER A 21 3.69 16.15 -16.13
N ILE A 22 2.90 17.01 -16.80
CA ILE A 22 2.62 16.94 -18.25
C ILE A 22 3.89 17.24 -19.07
N LEU A 23 4.63 18.28 -18.72
CA LEU A 23 5.89 18.62 -19.39
C LEU A 23 6.94 17.51 -19.25
N LYS A 24 6.98 16.82 -18.12
CA LYS A 24 7.85 15.67 -17.90
C LYS A 24 7.43 14.44 -18.72
N GLN A 25 6.14 14.21 -18.90
CA GLN A 25 5.62 13.16 -19.77
C GLN A 25 5.91 13.48 -21.25
N ILE A 26 5.72 14.72 -21.68
CA ILE A 26 6.02 15.19 -23.03
C ILE A 26 7.52 15.03 -23.33
N ASN A 27 8.41 15.45 -22.44
CA ASN A 27 9.86 15.32 -22.62
C ASN A 27 10.31 13.85 -22.68
N ASN A 28 9.75 12.97 -21.85
CA ASN A 28 10.06 11.54 -21.91
C ASN A 28 9.57 10.88 -23.20
N SER A 29 8.44 11.32 -23.74
CA SER A 29 7.89 10.79 -24.99
C SER A 29 8.67 11.27 -26.23
N ILE A 30 9.25 12.47 -26.17
CA ILE A 30 10.10 13.03 -27.28
C ILE A 30 11.45 12.28 -27.36
N THR A 31 11.99 11.76 -26.25
CA THR A 31 13.24 11.00 -26.25
C THR A 31 13.12 9.60 -26.86
N ASP A 32 11.92 9.04 -26.91
CA ASP A 32 11.64 7.70 -27.47
C ASP A 32 11.18 7.77 -28.96
N PHE A 33 11.31 8.93 -29.59
CA PHE A 33 10.86 9.15 -30.97
C PHE A 33 11.76 8.40 -31.98
N ASN A 34 11.20 7.45 -32.67
CA ASN A 34 11.84 6.73 -33.77
C ASN A 34 11.35 7.29 -35.11
N GLU A 35 12.24 7.93 -35.88
CA GLU A 35 11.96 8.74 -37.10
C GLU A 35 11.23 8.01 -38.26
N ASN A 36 10.85 6.74 -38.08
CA ASN A 36 10.46 5.91 -39.25
C ASN A 36 8.96 5.73 -39.50
N ASP A 37 8.02 6.17 -38.62
CA ASP A 37 6.60 5.82 -38.82
C ASP A 37 5.54 6.94 -38.70
N LYS A 38 5.83 8.13 -38.13
CA LYS A 38 4.87 9.26 -38.03
C LYS A 38 5.60 10.59 -38.06
N SER A 39 4.94 11.62 -38.64
CA SER A 39 5.48 12.97 -38.54
C SER A 39 5.37 13.52 -37.11
N LEU A 40 6.26 14.44 -36.73
CA LEU A 40 6.21 15.09 -35.40
C LEU A 40 4.87 15.80 -35.19
N ASP A 41 4.29 16.35 -36.24
CA ASP A 41 3.02 17.06 -36.22
C ASP A 41 1.86 16.08 -35.91
N ASP A 42 1.83 14.90 -36.54
CA ASP A 42 0.83 13.84 -36.24
C ASP A 42 0.92 13.37 -34.81
N TYR A 43 2.14 13.27 -34.27
CA TYR A 43 2.37 12.88 -32.90
C TYR A 43 1.87 13.94 -31.90
N LEU A 44 2.14 15.21 -32.15
CA LEU A 44 1.68 16.33 -31.33
C LEU A 44 0.16 16.50 -31.40
N GLU A 45 -0.48 16.29 -32.55
CA GLU A 45 -1.94 16.30 -32.67
C GLU A 45 -2.58 15.15 -31.88
N GLU A 46 -2.02 13.95 -31.90
CA GLU A 46 -2.49 12.79 -31.16
C GLU A 46 -2.38 13.04 -29.66
N MET A 47 -1.24 13.55 -29.19
CA MET A 47 -1.05 13.94 -27.77
C MET A 47 -2.02 15.05 -27.33
N GLN A 48 -2.24 16.07 -28.15
CA GLN A 48 -3.17 17.12 -27.83
C GLN A 48 -4.61 16.61 -27.74
N LYS A 49 -4.98 15.69 -28.65
CA LYS A 49 -6.28 15.04 -28.63
C LYS A 49 -6.48 14.18 -27.37
N GLU A 50 -5.48 13.38 -26.99
CA GLU A 50 -5.50 12.58 -25.76
C GLU A 50 -5.61 13.46 -24.51
N PHE A 51 -4.88 14.57 -24.49
CA PHE A 51 -4.94 15.54 -23.39
C PHE A 51 -6.34 16.16 -23.25
N LEU A 52 -6.94 16.62 -24.36
CA LEU A 52 -8.30 17.17 -24.37
C LEU A 52 -9.33 16.13 -23.94
N GLN A 53 -9.17 14.86 -24.34
CA GLN A 53 -10.02 13.76 -23.89
C GLN A 53 -9.90 13.51 -22.38
N GLN A 54 -8.69 13.64 -21.82
CA GLN A 54 -8.49 13.48 -20.36
C GLN A 54 -9.14 14.59 -19.53
N LEU A 55 -9.33 15.77 -20.11
CA LEU A 55 -10.01 16.90 -19.47
C LEU A 55 -11.54 16.83 -19.60
N ASP A 56 -12.09 15.99 -20.46
CA ASP A 56 -13.52 15.80 -20.62
C ASP A 56 -14.06 14.91 -19.49
N PRO A 57 -14.90 15.45 -18.56
CA PRO A 57 -15.48 14.65 -17.49
C PRO A 57 -16.36 13.50 -17.96
N SER A 58 -16.83 13.53 -19.21
CA SER A 58 -17.63 12.46 -19.81
C SER A 58 -16.77 11.34 -20.43
N HIS A 59 -15.46 11.54 -20.55
CA HIS A 59 -14.55 10.55 -21.12
C HIS A 59 -14.16 9.48 -20.10
N LEU A 60 -14.60 8.25 -20.33
CA LEU A 60 -14.17 7.10 -19.55
C LEU A 60 -12.82 6.58 -20.07
N LYS A 61 -11.74 6.78 -19.30
CA LYS A 61 -10.43 6.21 -19.64
C LYS A 61 -10.48 4.69 -19.58
N THR A 62 -10.33 4.04 -20.72
CA THR A 62 -10.37 2.58 -20.83
C THR A 62 -9.07 2.06 -21.42
N ILE A 63 -8.75 0.83 -21.09
CA ILE A 63 -7.63 0.08 -21.65
C ILE A 63 -8.16 -1.29 -22.11
N SER A 64 -7.78 -1.75 -23.28
CA SER A 64 -8.14 -3.09 -23.74
C SER A 64 -7.37 -4.16 -22.97
N MET A 65 -7.92 -5.38 -22.89
CA MET A 65 -7.21 -6.51 -22.26
C MET A 65 -5.85 -6.78 -22.94
N ARG A 66 -5.75 -6.56 -24.26
CA ARG A 66 -4.49 -6.71 -24.99
C ARG A 66 -3.45 -5.68 -24.53
N GLU A 67 -3.83 -4.41 -24.42
CA GLU A 67 -2.95 -3.34 -23.93
C GLU A 67 -2.56 -3.58 -22.47
N LEU A 68 -3.52 -4.02 -21.62
CA LEU A 68 -3.25 -4.39 -20.24
C LEU A 68 -2.14 -5.44 -20.12
N TYR A 69 -2.17 -6.47 -20.96
CA TYR A 69 -1.16 -7.54 -20.96
C TYR A 69 0.18 -7.14 -21.59
N ASN A 70 0.17 -6.18 -22.50
CA ASN A 70 1.40 -5.67 -23.14
C ASN A 70 2.08 -4.58 -22.30
N THR A 71 1.41 -4.05 -21.28
CA THR A 71 1.94 -3.01 -20.40
C THR A 71 2.65 -3.61 -19.21
N VAL A 72 3.88 -3.17 -18.94
CA VAL A 72 4.61 -3.52 -17.72
C VAL A 72 4.21 -2.58 -16.59
N TYR A 73 3.55 -3.13 -15.57
CA TYR A 73 3.20 -2.39 -14.36
C TYR A 73 4.27 -2.57 -13.28
N LYS A 74 4.54 -1.51 -12.53
CA LYS A 74 5.45 -1.59 -11.38
C LYS A 74 4.90 -2.60 -10.39
N SER A 75 5.71 -3.58 -10.02
CA SER A 75 5.41 -4.45 -8.89
C SER A 75 5.30 -3.63 -7.60
N LYS A 76 4.34 -3.99 -6.76
CA LYS A 76 4.20 -3.46 -5.40
C LYS A 76 4.57 -4.59 -4.41
N PRO A 77 5.87 -4.84 -4.20
CA PRO A 77 6.29 -5.94 -3.34
C PRO A 77 5.86 -5.73 -1.89
N PRO A 78 5.66 -6.81 -1.10
CA PRO A 78 5.27 -6.72 0.29
C PRO A 78 6.27 -5.92 1.12
N LEU A 79 5.78 -5.26 2.17
CA LEU A 79 6.60 -4.64 3.20
C LEU A 79 7.11 -5.69 4.19
N ILE A 80 6.23 -6.62 4.54
CA ILE A 80 6.53 -7.81 5.31
C ILE A 80 6.01 -8.98 4.49
N ASP A 81 6.91 -9.86 4.10
CA ASP A 81 6.58 -10.94 3.17
C ASP A 81 5.40 -11.77 3.68
N SER A 82 4.48 -12.10 2.78
CA SER A 82 3.26 -12.86 3.06
C SER A 82 2.32 -12.25 4.13
N LEU A 83 2.62 -11.06 4.69
CA LEU A 83 1.86 -10.47 5.78
C LEU A 83 1.33 -9.06 5.50
N LEU A 84 2.16 -8.14 4.99
CA LEU A 84 1.78 -6.74 4.84
C LEU A 84 2.22 -6.19 3.48
N TYR A 85 1.26 -5.73 2.71
CA TYR A 85 1.44 -5.21 1.35
C TYR A 85 1.18 -3.70 1.28
N PRO A 86 1.62 -2.99 0.22
CA PRO A 86 1.12 -1.66 -0.07
C PRO A 86 -0.40 -1.68 -0.23
N GLY A 87 -1.07 -0.67 0.33
CA GLY A 87 -2.53 -0.57 0.38
C GLY A 87 -3.03 -0.04 1.71
N THR A 88 -4.32 -0.05 1.94
CA THR A 88 -4.94 0.46 3.17
C THR A 88 -5.58 -0.67 3.96
N TYR A 89 -5.16 -0.81 5.21
CA TYR A 89 -5.59 -1.90 6.10
C TYR A 89 -6.16 -1.35 7.40
N ILE A 90 -7.21 -2.02 7.90
CA ILE A 90 -7.78 -1.76 9.22
C ILE A 90 -7.13 -2.72 10.23
N PHE A 91 -6.51 -2.18 11.27
CA PHE A 91 -5.99 -2.96 12.39
C PHE A 91 -6.91 -2.82 13.61
N ALA A 92 -7.69 -3.85 13.89
CA ALA A 92 -8.71 -3.80 14.92
C ALA A 92 -8.40 -4.69 16.13
N GLY A 93 -8.99 -4.35 17.27
CA GLY A 93 -8.93 -5.14 18.49
C GLY A 93 -9.47 -4.36 19.67
N ALA A 94 -9.87 -5.07 20.72
CA ALA A 94 -10.41 -4.45 21.92
C ALA A 94 -9.40 -3.49 22.59
N PRO A 95 -9.86 -2.49 23.36
CA PRO A 95 -8.97 -1.60 24.08
C PRO A 95 -8.02 -2.36 25.03
N LYS A 96 -6.78 -1.86 25.15
CA LYS A 96 -5.75 -2.39 26.07
C LYS A 96 -5.27 -3.83 25.79
N LEU A 97 -5.45 -4.35 24.57
CA LEU A 97 -4.91 -5.66 24.16
C LEU A 97 -3.41 -5.63 23.81
N GLY A 98 -2.83 -4.45 23.59
CA GLY A 98 -1.44 -4.31 23.16
C GLY A 98 -1.29 -4.01 21.67
N LYS A 99 -2.32 -3.46 21.00
CA LYS A 99 -2.27 -3.02 19.60
C LYS A 99 -1.09 -2.08 19.35
N SER A 100 -0.98 -0.99 20.12
CA SER A 100 0.09 0.00 19.94
C SER A 100 1.51 -0.57 20.16
N PHE A 101 1.67 -1.64 20.94
CA PHE A 101 2.94 -2.36 21.02
C PHE A 101 3.24 -3.13 19.71
N LEU A 102 2.23 -3.78 19.13
CA LEU A 102 2.41 -4.45 17.84
C LEU A 102 2.65 -3.41 16.72
N MET A 103 1.97 -2.26 16.75
CA MET A 103 2.23 -1.15 15.81
C MET A 103 3.67 -0.65 15.92
N ALA A 104 4.18 -0.42 17.13
CA ALA A 104 5.56 -0.02 17.36
C ALA A 104 6.56 -1.10 16.87
N GLN A 105 6.23 -2.38 17.06
CA GLN A 105 7.04 -3.49 16.59
C GLN A 105 7.10 -3.56 15.07
N LEU A 106 5.95 -3.47 14.36
CA LEU A 106 5.91 -3.41 12.90
C LEU A 106 6.71 -2.20 12.37
N ALA A 107 6.50 -1.03 12.97
CA ALA A 107 7.20 0.19 12.60
C ALA A 107 8.72 0.05 12.74
N TYR A 108 9.19 -0.52 13.84
CA TYR A 108 10.61 -0.75 14.10
C TYR A 108 11.22 -1.71 13.07
N HIS A 109 10.60 -2.86 12.84
CA HIS A 109 11.13 -3.85 11.90
C HIS A 109 11.17 -3.32 10.46
N ILE A 110 10.16 -2.57 10.00
CA ILE A 110 10.15 -1.95 8.68
C ILE A 110 11.21 -0.85 8.58
N SER A 111 11.39 -0.05 9.61
CA SER A 111 12.40 1.01 9.60
C SER A 111 13.84 0.48 9.62
N THR A 112 14.09 -0.62 10.30
CA THR A 112 15.42 -1.24 10.37
C THR A 112 15.70 -2.22 9.24
N GLY A 113 14.66 -2.84 8.66
CA GLY A 113 14.77 -3.94 7.70
C GLY A 113 15.13 -5.27 8.36
N THR A 114 15.00 -5.37 9.69
CA THR A 114 15.21 -6.62 10.42
C THR A 114 13.99 -7.54 10.26
N PRO A 115 14.17 -8.86 10.08
CA PRO A 115 13.05 -9.79 9.96
C PRO A 115 12.08 -9.67 11.13
N LEU A 116 10.77 -9.69 10.83
CA LEU A 116 9.71 -9.78 11.84
C LEU A 116 9.31 -11.24 11.96
N TRP A 117 9.55 -11.83 13.13
CA TRP A 117 9.33 -13.26 13.32
C TRP A 117 10.12 -14.08 12.27
N ASN A 118 9.40 -14.84 11.42
CA ASN A 118 9.99 -15.62 10.33
C ASN A 118 9.77 -14.98 8.95
N PHE A 119 9.32 -13.72 8.92
CA PHE A 119 8.99 -13.02 7.67
C PHE A 119 10.10 -12.03 7.32
N ASP A 120 10.51 -12.02 6.07
CA ASP A 120 11.42 -11.00 5.55
C ASP A 120 10.74 -9.64 5.50
N VAL A 121 11.51 -8.59 5.77
CA VAL A 121 11.02 -7.22 5.88
C VAL A 121 11.75 -6.30 4.93
N ARG A 122 11.02 -5.57 4.12
CA ARG A 122 11.57 -4.53 3.26
C ARG A 122 11.75 -3.24 4.05
N LYS A 123 13.01 -2.80 4.15
CA LYS A 123 13.37 -1.54 4.83
C LYS A 123 12.79 -0.32 4.13
N GLY A 124 12.31 0.66 4.92
CA GLY A 124 11.86 1.96 4.44
C GLY A 124 11.53 2.90 5.57
N THR A 125 11.24 4.16 5.22
CA THR A 125 10.82 5.16 6.20
C THR A 125 9.40 4.87 6.69
N VAL A 126 9.17 5.08 7.98
CA VAL A 126 7.89 4.87 8.66
C VAL A 126 7.46 6.13 9.40
N LEU A 127 6.21 6.53 9.21
CA LEU A 127 5.53 7.54 10.02
C LEU A 127 4.52 6.85 10.94
N TYR A 128 4.64 7.08 12.25
CA TYR A 128 3.69 6.60 13.25
C TYR A 128 2.99 7.78 13.96
N LEU A 129 1.72 8.01 13.59
CA LEU A 129 0.85 8.96 14.28
C LEU A 129 0.25 8.29 15.52
N ALA A 130 0.90 8.48 16.68
CA ALA A 130 0.50 7.89 17.97
C ALA A 130 -0.40 8.87 18.74
N LEU A 131 -1.62 9.10 18.23
CA LEU A 131 -2.50 10.20 18.63
C LEU A 131 -3.22 10.00 19.99
N GLU A 132 -3.05 8.84 20.62
CA GLU A 132 -3.53 8.55 21.99
C GLU A 132 -2.37 8.49 22.99
N ASP A 133 -1.16 8.85 22.57
CA ASP A 133 0.06 8.78 23.36
C ASP A 133 0.71 10.16 23.58
N ASP A 134 1.75 10.20 24.38
CA ASP A 134 2.67 11.32 24.51
C ASP A 134 4.12 10.83 24.27
N TYR A 135 5.06 11.76 24.05
CA TYR A 135 6.44 11.41 23.73
C TYR A 135 7.15 10.67 24.86
N HIS A 136 6.85 10.98 26.13
CA HIS A 136 7.46 10.31 27.26
C HIS A 136 7.04 8.82 27.33
N ARG A 137 5.75 8.55 27.20
CA ARG A 137 5.22 7.17 27.16
C ARG A 137 5.72 6.38 25.96
N LEU A 138 5.87 7.05 24.79
CA LEU A 138 6.48 6.45 23.59
C LEU A 138 7.94 6.09 23.87
N GLN A 139 8.72 7.01 24.44
CA GLN A 139 10.13 6.79 24.78
C GLN A 139 10.28 5.60 25.75
N GLU A 140 9.54 5.56 26.84
CA GLU A 140 9.56 4.44 27.80
C GLU A 140 9.19 3.10 27.14
N ARG A 141 8.15 3.12 26.30
CA ARG A 141 7.70 1.92 25.57
C ARG A 141 8.77 1.41 24.62
N LEU A 142 9.32 2.26 23.78
CA LEU A 142 10.34 1.90 22.80
C LEU A 142 11.61 1.42 23.49
N TYR A 143 12.05 2.09 24.54
CA TYR A 143 13.20 1.66 25.35
C TYR A 143 12.97 0.26 25.95
N ARG A 144 11.78 0.02 26.48
CA ARG A 144 11.44 -1.31 27.04
C ARG A 144 11.41 -2.40 25.98
N MET A 145 10.95 -2.07 24.75
CA MET A 145 10.81 -3.05 23.67
C MET A 145 12.14 -3.34 22.97
N PHE A 146 12.96 -2.33 22.75
CA PHE A 146 14.12 -2.40 21.86
C PHE A 146 15.43 -1.97 22.53
N GLY A 147 15.40 -1.58 23.80
CA GLY A 147 16.58 -1.12 24.52
C GLY A 147 17.12 0.19 23.94
N THR A 148 18.42 0.21 23.67
CA THR A 148 19.12 1.39 23.11
C THR A 148 19.15 1.40 21.58
N GLU A 149 18.62 0.39 20.95
CA GLU A 149 18.54 0.30 19.49
C GLU A 149 17.64 1.40 18.94
N SER A 150 18.09 2.13 17.93
CA SER A 150 17.37 3.25 17.32
C SER A 150 17.33 3.14 15.80
N ALA A 151 16.33 3.79 15.19
CA ALA A 151 16.18 3.87 13.74
C ALA A 151 15.98 5.33 13.31
N ASN A 152 16.83 5.82 12.40
CA ASN A 152 16.81 7.21 11.93
C ASN A 152 15.63 7.51 10.98
N ASN A 153 14.99 6.49 10.43
CA ASN A 153 13.88 6.58 9.48
C ASN A 153 12.54 6.13 10.08
N LEU A 154 12.42 6.16 11.42
CA LEU A 154 11.18 5.95 12.14
C LEU A 154 10.76 7.25 12.84
N TYR A 155 9.68 7.85 12.35
CA TYR A 155 9.18 9.13 12.80
C TYR A 155 7.90 8.99 13.60
N PHE A 156 7.75 9.77 14.67
CA PHE A 156 6.57 9.77 15.53
C PHE A 156 5.94 11.15 15.57
N SER A 157 4.60 11.19 15.57
CA SER A 157 3.84 12.38 15.96
C SER A 157 2.73 12.00 16.92
N VAL A 158 2.53 12.80 17.96
CA VAL A 158 1.45 12.63 18.95
C VAL A 158 0.26 13.55 18.67
N SER A 159 0.35 14.34 17.59
CA SER A 159 -0.73 15.21 17.13
C SER A 159 -0.77 15.23 15.60
N ALA A 160 -1.97 15.37 15.05
CA ALA A 160 -2.21 15.55 13.63
C ALA A 160 -3.47 16.36 13.39
N GLY A 161 -3.60 16.95 12.20
CA GLY A 161 -4.86 17.52 11.72
C GLY A 161 -5.93 16.45 11.54
N GLN A 162 -7.16 16.90 11.26
CA GLN A 162 -8.26 16.00 10.86
C GLN A 162 -8.27 15.80 9.36
N LEU A 163 -8.86 14.71 8.92
CA LEU A 163 -9.07 14.44 7.50
C LEU A 163 -9.95 15.56 6.89
N GLY A 164 -9.49 16.18 5.81
CA GLY A 164 -10.14 17.35 5.22
C GLY A 164 -9.82 18.67 5.93
N SER A 165 -9.03 18.63 7.00
CA SER A 165 -8.66 19.83 7.77
C SER A 165 -7.21 19.68 8.31
N GLY A 166 -6.26 19.67 7.40
CA GLY A 166 -4.82 19.70 7.68
C GLY A 166 -4.09 18.36 7.65
N LEU A 167 -4.76 17.21 7.82
CA LEU A 167 -4.08 15.90 7.77
C LEU A 167 -3.54 15.60 6.36
N ASP A 168 -4.31 15.87 5.34
CA ASP A 168 -3.96 15.58 3.96
C ASP A 168 -2.69 16.33 3.53
N GLU A 169 -2.62 17.61 3.89
CA GLU A 169 -1.47 18.47 3.63
C GLU A 169 -0.24 18.02 4.44
N GLN A 170 -0.44 17.64 5.71
CA GLN A 170 0.63 17.12 6.57
C GLN A 170 1.22 15.83 6.02
N LEU A 171 0.37 14.89 5.60
CA LEU A 171 0.82 13.62 5.01
C LEU A 171 1.52 13.85 3.67
N THR A 172 0.97 14.71 2.81
CA THR A 172 1.56 15.04 1.50
C THR A 172 2.94 15.67 1.67
N ARG A 173 3.10 16.60 2.62
CA ARG A 173 4.36 17.22 2.93
C ARG A 173 5.38 16.19 3.47
N PHE A 174 4.97 15.32 4.38
CA PHE A 174 5.84 14.26 4.90
C PHE A 174 6.32 13.34 3.77
N MET A 175 5.44 12.97 2.82
CA MET A 175 5.82 12.16 1.66
C MET A 175 6.84 12.87 0.74
N ALA A 176 6.72 14.19 0.59
CA ALA A 176 7.67 14.98 -0.19
C ALA A 176 9.06 15.07 0.50
N GLU A 177 9.08 15.19 1.83
CA GLU A 177 10.30 15.22 2.64
C GLU A 177 10.95 13.82 2.78
N HIS A 178 10.16 12.74 2.69
CA HIS A 178 10.59 11.34 2.86
C HIS A 178 10.06 10.43 1.74
N PRO A 179 10.61 10.52 0.52
CA PRO A 179 10.09 9.79 -0.65
C PRO A 179 10.28 8.26 -0.58
N ASP A 180 11.11 7.77 0.33
CA ASP A 180 11.33 6.35 0.63
C ASP A 180 10.32 5.78 1.66
N THR A 181 9.31 6.55 2.06
CA THR A 181 8.27 6.10 2.99
C THR A 181 7.57 4.86 2.47
N LYS A 182 7.43 3.84 3.32
CA LYS A 182 6.76 2.58 3.03
C LYS A 182 5.52 2.36 3.86
N LEU A 183 5.50 2.87 5.10
CA LEU A 183 4.40 2.66 6.03
C LEU A 183 4.01 3.96 6.73
N ILE A 184 2.72 4.21 6.80
CA ILE A 184 2.12 5.19 7.70
C ILE A 184 1.15 4.47 8.63
N ILE A 185 1.31 4.65 9.94
CA ILE A 185 0.40 4.11 10.97
C ILE A 185 -0.40 5.26 11.58
N ILE A 186 -1.72 5.13 11.64
CA ILE A 186 -2.61 6.08 12.33
C ILE A 186 -3.25 5.37 13.53
N ASP A 187 -2.80 5.69 14.73
CA ASP A 187 -3.27 5.11 16.00
C ASP A 187 -3.88 6.22 16.88
N THR A 188 -5.19 6.48 16.84
CA THR A 188 -6.23 5.71 16.17
C THR A 188 -6.94 6.51 15.09
N LEU A 189 -7.58 5.80 14.14
CA LEU A 189 -8.42 6.41 13.10
C LEU A 189 -9.45 7.40 13.67
N GLN A 190 -9.99 7.12 14.85
CA GLN A 190 -10.99 7.97 15.51
C GLN A 190 -10.48 9.40 15.77
N LYS A 191 -9.17 9.60 15.95
CA LYS A 191 -8.57 10.91 16.27
C LYS A 191 -8.45 11.82 15.06
N VAL A 192 -8.43 11.27 13.85
CA VAL A 192 -8.30 12.03 12.59
C VAL A 192 -9.64 12.20 11.87
N ARG A 193 -10.72 11.63 12.38
CA ARG A 193 -12.08 11.86 11.86
C ARG A 193 -12.53 13.30 12.17
N GLU A 194 -13.30 13.90 11.27
CA GLU A 194 -13.92 15.19 11.52
C GLU A 194 -14.83 15.14 12.77
N VAL A 195 -14.67 16.13 13.63
CA VAL A 195 -15.55 16.36 14.78
C VAL A 195 -16.70 17.23 14.31
N GLY A 196 -17.85 16.64 13.99
CA GLY A 196 -19.00 17.47 13.65
C GLY A 196 -20.05 16.84 12.76
N GLY A 197 -20.50 15.65 13.10
CA GLY A 197 -21.71 15.09 12.49
C GLY A 197 -22.19 13.88 13.30
N ASP A 198 -23.46 13.88 13.65
CA ASP A 198 -24.17 12.74 14.28
C ASP A 198 -24.23 11.49 13.39
N ASN A 199 -23.43 11.45 12.31
CA ASN A 199 -23.52 10.45 11.26
C ASN A 199 -22.34 9.48 11.28
N TYR A 200 -22.33 8.57 12.25
CA TYR A 200 -21.70 7.26 12.09
C TYR A 200 -22.51 6.44 11.07
N SER A 201 -22.46 6.86 9.81
CA SER A 201 -23.14 6.17 8.72
C SER A 201 -22.14 5.32 7.94
N TYR A 202 -22.65 4.25 7.34
CA TYR A 202 -21.87 3.42 6.40
C TYR A 202 -21.20 4.26 5.31
N ALA A 203 -21.92 5.24 4.74
CA ALA A 203 -21.42 6.10 3.68
C ALA A 203 -20.22 6.94 4.13
N ASN A 204 -20.28 7.52 5.32
CA ASN A 204 -19.19 8.32 5.86
C ASN A 204 -17.95 7.48 6.18
N ASP A 205 -18.12 6.31 6.79
CA ASP A 205 -17.02 5.36 7.05
C ASP A 205 -16.36 4.93 5.74
N TYR A 206 -17.16 4.62 4.71
CA TYR A 206 -16.68 4.23 3.40
C TYR A 206 -15.90 5.36 2.71
N GLU A 207 -16.40 6.59 2.78
CA GLU A 207 -15.77 7.78 2.18
C GLU A 207 -14.41 8.08 2.82
N ILE A 208 -14.32 8.05 4.15
CA ILE A 208 -13.07 8.25 4.90
C ILE A 208 -11.99 7.26 4.43
N ILE A 209 -12.33 5.97 4.40
CA ILE A 209 -11.36 4.95 3.97
C ILE A 209 -11.02 5.11 2.49
N THR A 210 -11.99 5.42 1.64
CA THR A 210 -11.75 5.64 0.20
C THR A 210 -10.77 6.80 -0.04
N ARG A 211 -10.89 7.89 0.71
CA ARG A 211 -9.98 9.03 0.63
C ARG A 211 -8.55 8.66 1.06
N LEU A 212 -8.41 8.01 2.21
CA LEU A 212 -7.14 7.52 2.72
C LEU A 212 -6.52 6.48 1.79
N LYS A 213 -7.34 5.61 1.20
CA LYS A 213 -6.90 4.63 0.21
C LYS A 213 -6.35 5.29 -1.07
N LYS A 214 -7.05 6.29 -1.62
CA LYS A 214 -6.54 7.04 -2.77
C LYS A 214 -5.17 7.65 -2.50
N PHE A 215 -4.96 8.17 -1.29
CA PHE A 215 -3.66 8.67 -0.87
C PHE A 215 -2.60 7.54 -0.85
N ALA A 216 -2.87 6.43 -0.17
CA ALA A 216 -1.93 5.29 -0.11
C ALA A 216 -1.60 4.72 -1.50
N ASP A 217 -2.61 4.60 -2.37
CA ASP A 217 -2.46 4.09 -3.74
C ASP A 217 -1.60 5.01 -4.62
N SER A 218 -1.77 6.36 -4.48
CA SER A 218 -1.02 7.35 -5.26
C SER A 218 0.48 7.34 -4.97
N TYR A 219 0.84 7.05 -3.71
CA TYR A 219 2.24 6.95 -3.29
C TYR A 219 2.79 5.51 -3.29
N GLY A 220 1.92 4.50 -3.47
CA GLY A 220 2.31 3.09 -3.44
C GLY A 220 2.82 2.61 -2.08
N ILE A 221 2.25 3.15 -0.99
CA ILE A 221 2.62 2.85 0.40
C ILE A 221 1.57 1.98 1.10
N CYS A 222 1.94 1.45 2.27
CA CYS A 222 0.99 0.86 3.20
C CYS A 222 0.48 1.93 4.18
N LEU A 223 -0.83 1.97 4.37
CA LEU A 223 -1.51 2.77 5.39
C LEU A 223 -2.22 1.84 6.36
N LEU A 224 -1.79 1.82 7.60
CA LEU A 224 -2.33 0.96 8.65
C LEU A 224 -3.15 1.77 9.66
N LEU A 225 -4.46 1.57 9.67
CA LEU A 225 -5.43 2.34 10.43
C LEU A 225 -5.86 1.57 11.67
N VAL A 226 -5.41 2.00 12.85
CA VAL A 226 -5.79 1.34 14.10
C VAL A 226 -7.19 1.74 14.51
N HIS A 227 -8.01 0.73 14.84
CA HIS A 227 -9.39 0.92 15.24
C HIS A 227 -9.80 0.00 16.40
N HIS A 228 -10.96 0.26 17.01
CA HIS A 228 -11.48 -0.56 18.10
C HIS A 228 -12.54 -1.54 17.58
N THR A 229 -12.65 -2.69 18.24
CA THR A 229 -13.75 -3.64 18.03
C THR A 229 -14.94 -3.31 18.90
N ARG A 230 -16.16 -3.65 18.41
CA ARG A 230 -17.40 -3.64 19.21
C ARG A 230 -17.38 -4.77 20.24
N LYS A 231 -18.22 -4.64 21.27
CA LYS A 231 -18.37 -5.68 22.30
C LYS A 231 -19.25 -6.84 21.87
N GLN A 232 -19.96 -6.74 20.76
CA GLN A 232 -20.84 -7.81 20.26
C GLN A 232 -20.01 -8.94 19.67
N ASN A 233 -20.40 -10.19 19.99
CA ASN A 233 -19.85 -11.36 19.32
C ASN A 233 -20.57 -11.56 17.99
N SER A 234 -19.82 -11.74 16.92
CA SER A 234 -20.30 -12.16 15.60
C SER A 234 -19.65 -13.49 15.24
N GLU A 235 -20.32 -14.28 14.40
CA GLU A 235 -19.74 -15.50 13.82
C GLU A 235 -18.56 -15.14 12.92
N ASP A 236 -18.74 -14.12 12.06
CA ASP A 236 -17.62 -13.50 11.38
C ASP A 236 -16.97 -12.46 12.29
N LYS A 237 -15.67 -12.66 12.54
CA LYS A 237 -14.90 -11.83 13.45
C LYS A 237 -14.64 -10.44 12.90
N PHE A 238 -14.58 -10.29 11.57
CA PHE A 238 -14.39 -9.01 10.91
C PHE A 238 -15.61 -8.09 11.06
N ASP A 239 -16.81 -8.65 11.25
CA ASP A 239 -18.01 -7.89 11.61
C ASP A 239 -17.93 -7.21 12.98
N MET A 240 -16.97 -7.60 13.81
CA MET A 240 -16.72 -6.97 15.13
C MET A 240 -15.98 -5.63 15.04
N ILE A 241 -15.46 -5.26 13.88
CA ILE A 241 -14.80 -3.96 13.70
C ILE A 241 -15.82 -2.86 14.02
N SER A 242 -15.44 -1.96 14.95
CA SER A 242 -16.32 -0.88 15.39
C SER A 242 -16.60 0.09 14.23
N GLY A 243 -17.82 0.57 14.12
CA GLY A 243 -18.26 1.36 12.96
C GLY A 243 -19.25 0.58 12.11
N THR A 244 -19.19 0.72 10.84
CA THR A 244 -20.01 -0.02 9.88
C THR A 244 -19.12 -0.97 9.07
N ASN A 245 -19.74 -1.95 8.37
CA ASN A 245 -19.03 -2.79 7.41
C ASN A 245 -18.38 -1.95 6.27
N GLY A 246 -18.70 -0.65 6.21
CA GLY A 246 -18.09 0.30 5.29
C GLY A 246 -16.58 0.49 5.48
N LEU A 247 -16.06 0.39 6.71
CA LEU A 247 -14.63 0.54 6.95
C LEU A 247 -13.83 -0.58 6.28
N LEU A 248 -14.20 -1.83 6.51
CA LEU A 248 -13.49 -2.97 5.93
C LEU A 248 -13.80 -3.13 4.42
N GLY A 249 -15.03 -2.83 4.01
CA GLY A 249 -15.45 -2.93 2.61
C GLY A 249 -14.67 -2.00 1.67
N ALA A 250 -14.22 -0.84 2.15
CA ALA A 250 -13.41 0.11 1.38
C ALA A 250 -11.90 -0.16 1.49
N ALA A 251 -11.43 -0.85 2.53
CA ALA A 251 -10.02 -1.19 2.74
C ALA A 251 -9.56 -2.35 1.83
N ASP A 252 -8.26 -2.54 1.71
CA ASP A 252 -7.64 -3.67 1.00
C ASP A 252 -7.61 -4.93 1.86
N GLY A 253 -7.74 -4.77 3.17
CA GLY A 253 -7.80 -5.88 4.11
C GLY A 253 -7.89 -5.43 5.56
N GLY A 254 -7.85 -6.39 6.46
CA GLY A 254 -7.92 -6.16 7.88
C GLY A 254 -7.11 -7.13 8.71
N PHE A 255 -6.74 -6.65 9.89
CA PHE A 255 -6.06 -7.39 10.93
C PHE A 255 -6.89 -7.32 12.20
N ILE A 256 -7.14 -8.45 12.86
CA ILE A 256 -7.86 -8.48 14.13
C ILE A 256 -7.00 -9.14 15.21
N LEU A 257 -6.57 -8.34 16.19
CA LEU A 257 -5.86 -8.82 17.36
C LEU A 257 -6.87 -9.19 18.45
N ARG A 258 -6.80 -10.43 18.95
CA ARG A 258 -7.68 -10.95 20.00
C ARG A 258 -6.91 -11.69 21.08
N LYS A 259 -7.45 -11.65 22.30
CA LYS A 259 -7.04 -12.51 23.41
C LYS A 259 -8.25 -13.28 23.90
N GLU A 260 -8.09 -14.55 24.23
CA GLU A 260 -9.15 -15.32 24.85
C GLU A 260 -9.48 -14.81 26.25
N LYS A 261 -8.43 -14.52 27.05
CA LYS A 261 -8.54 -13.91 28.37
C LYS A 261 -7.67 -12.66 28.44
N ARG A 262 -8.15 -11.60 29.07
CA ARG A 262 -7.39 -10.34 29.23
C ARG A 262 -6.05 -10.52 29.94
N THR A 263 -5.99 -11.47 30.86
CA THR A 263 -4.79 -11.79 31.65
C THR A 263 -3.79 -12.68 30.91
N SER A 264 -4.18 -13.28 29.78
CA SER A 264 -3.29 -14.11 28.98
C SER A 264 -2.24 -13.27 28.26
N ASN A 265 -1.02 -13.77 28.15
CA ASN A 265 -0.01 -13.22 27.25
C ASN A 265 -0.23 -13.67 25.79
N SER A 266 -0.94 -14.77 25.58
CA SER A 266 -1.23 -15.29 24.25
C SER A 266 -2.33 -14.48 23.56
N ALA A 267 -2.18 -14.27 22.28
CA ALA A 267 -3.14 -13.60 21.40
C ALA A 267 -3.21 -14.29 20.02
N THR A 268 -4.28 -14.03 19.30
CA THR A 268 -4.42 -14.42 17.88
C THR A 268 -4.50 -13.15 17.06
N LEU A 269 -3.73 -13.11 15.99
CA LEU A 269 -3.84 -12.10 14.93
C LEU A 269 -4.44 -12.78 13.71
N GLU A 270 -5.66 -12.40 13.36
CA GLU A 270 -6.33 -12.87 12.15
C GLU A 270 -6.15 -11.82 11.06
N VAL A 271 -5.78 -12.27 9.86
CA VAL A 271 -5.46 -11.43 8.71
C VAL A 271 -6.32 -11.86 7.54
N SER A 272 -6.97 -10.91 6.88
CA SER A 272 -7.71 -11.12 5.63
C SER A 272 -7.51 -9.93 4.70
N GLY A 273 -7.34 -10.18 3.41
CA GLY A 273 -7.11 -9.12 2.44
C GLY A 273 -7.37 -9.57 1.01
N ARG A 274 -7.47 -8.60 0.08
CA ARG A 274 -7.79 -8.86 -1.34
C ARG A 274 -6.70 -9.64 -2.06
N ASP A 275 -5.43 -9.33 -1.75
CA ASP A 275 -4.27 -9.82 -2.49
C ASP A 275 -3.37 -10.72 -1.63
N GLN A 276 -3.89 -11.23 -0.53
CA GLN A 276 -3.16 -12.10 0.39
C GLN A 276 -4.08 -13.20 0.94
N PRO A 277 -3.53 -14.39 1.22
CA PRO A 277 -4.31 -15.49 1.81
C PRO A 277 -4.76 -15.14 3.22
N ASP A 278 -5.91 -15.65 3.63
CA ASP A 278 -6.35 -15.58 5.01
C ASP A 278 -5.38 -16.31 5.93
N GLN A 279 -5.02 -15.66 7.04
CA GLN A 279 -4.04 -16.17 7.97
C GLN A 279 -4.52 -16.04 9.41
N LYS A 280 -4.11 -16.99 10.23
CA LYS A 280 -4.26 -16.92 11.66
C LYS A 280 -2.91 -17.13 12.32
N ILE A 281 -2.43 -16.08 12.97
CA ILE A 281 -1.11 -16.01 13.59
C ILE A 281 -1.28 -16.05 15.09
N TYR A 282 -0.64 -17.01 15.76
CA TYR A 282 -0.65 -17.16 17.19
C TYR A 282 0.58 -16.49 17.77
N LEU A 283 0.33 -15.56 18.68
CA LEU A 283 1.35 -14.69 19.25
C LEU A 283 1.39 -14.86 20.79
N ASN A 284 2.58 -14.80 21.34
CA ASN A 284 2.79 -14.66 22.77
C ASN A 284 3.50 -13.35 23.07
N ARG A 285 3.01 -12.59 24.04
CA ARG A 285 3.61 -11.33 24.43
C ARG A 285 4.65 -11.56 25.51
N ASN A 286 5.90 -11.23 25.22
CA ASN A 286 6.97 -11.29 26.18
C ASN A 286 6.66 -10.36 27.36
N PRO A 287 6.66 -10.86 28.63
CA PRO A 287 6.28 -10.06 29.80
C PRO A 287 7.32 -8.98 30.16
N GLU A 288 8.58 -9.15 29.77
CA GLU A 288 9.66 -8.22 30.08
C GLU A 288 9.77 -7.11 29.02
N THR A 289 9.92 -7.48 27.75
CA THR A 289 10.09 -6.55 26.65
C THR A 289 8.79 -6.05 26.05
N LEU A 290 7.67 -6.74 26.30
CA LEU A 290 6.35 -6.45 25.72
C LEU A 290 6.25 -6.64 24.21
N VAL A 291 7.27 -7.21 23.59
CA VAL A 291 7.31 -7.58 22.18
C VAL A 291 6.42 -8.81 21.96
N TRP A 292 5.77 -8.86 20.82
CA TRP A 292 4.99 -10.00 20.39
C TRP A 292 5.88 -11.01 19.68
N GLU A 293 5.93 -12.23 20.17
CA GLU A 293 6.69 -13.36 19.65
C GLU A 293 5.75 -14.31 18.91
N LEU A 294 6.22 -14.85 17.78
CA LEU A 294 5.46 -15.82 17.00
C LEU A 294 5.49 -17.18 17.68
N GLU A 295 4.32 -17.75 17.91
CA GLU A 295 4.18 -19.14 18.36
C GLU A 295 3.99 -20.08 17.16
N ARG A 296 3.02 -19.80 16.30
CA ARG A 296 2.73 -20.57 15.08
C ARG A 296 1.84 -19.78 14.12
N THR A 297 1.77 -20.24 12.88
CA THR A 297 0.86 -19.70 11.84
C THR A 297 -0.02 -20.80 11.28
N GLU A 298 -1.26 -20.46 10.99
CA GLU A 298 -2.18 -21.24 10.14
C GLU A 298 -2.52 -20.35 8.95
N THR A 299 -2.22 -20.79 7.74
CA THR A 299 -2.41 -20.03 6.51
C THR A 299 -3.13 -20.91 5.51
N GLU A 300 -4.16 -20.38 4.83
CA GLU A 300 -4.68 -21.00 3.62
C GLU A 300 -3.57 -21.00 2.57
N LEU A 301 -3.28 -22.19 2.03
CA LEU A 301 -2.16 -22.36 1.10
C LEU A 301 -2.54 -21.81 -0.29
N TRP A 302 -2.43 -20.51 -0.47
CA TRP A 302 -2.32 -19.89 -1.79
C TRP A 302 -0.86 -19.93 -2.24
N LYS A 303 -0.31 -21.11 -2.43
CA LYS A 303 0.92 -21.22 -3.20
C LYS A 303 0.52 -21.11 -4.66
N LEU A 304 0.77 -19.94 -5.25
CA LEU A 304 0.91 -19.89 -6.70
C LEU A 304 1.94 -20.97 -7.07
N PRO A 305 1.58 -21.93 -7.94
CA PRO A 305 2.57 -22.90 -8.39
C PRO A 305 3.76 -22.11 -8.97
N PRO A 306 5.00 -22.52 -8.71
CA PRO A 306 6.15 -21.89 -9.31
C PRO A 306 5.94 -21.86 -10.83
N GLU A 307 6.15 -20.70 -11.44
CA GLU A 307 6.02 -20.54 -12.89
C GLU A 307 7.27 -21.14 -13.55
N PRO A 308 7.21 -22.31 -14.18
CA PRO A 308 8.38 -23.00 -14.71
C PRO A 308 9.19 -22.16 -15.69
N LEU A 309 8.52 -21.19 -16.35
CA LEU A 309 9.16 -20.25 -17.25
C LEU A 309 10.13 -19.33 -16.52
N LEU A 310 9.72 -18.79 -15.38
CA LEU A 310 10.58 -17.88 -14.59
C LEU A 310 11.78 -18.61 -14.00
N GLU A 311 11.60 -19.87 -13.61
CA GLU A 311 12.72 -20.73 -13.17
C GLU A 311 13.71 -20.95 -14.32
N ASN A 312 13.22 -21.24 -15.54
CA ASN A 312 14.07 -21.36 -16.73
C ASN A 312 14.79 -20.06 -17.06
N VAL A 313 14.13 -18.93 -16.95
CA VAL A 313 14.76 -17.61 -17.14
C VAL A 313 15.87 -17.39 -16.10
N ALA A 314 15.61 -17.66 -14.82
CA ALA A 314 16.57 -17.48 -13.74
C ALA A 314 17.81 -18.40 -13.87
N VAL A 315 17.64 -19.60 -14.43
CA VAL A 315 18.76 -20.52 -14.71
C VAL A 315 19.63 -20.05 -15.87
N LYS A 316 19.05 -19.43 -16.89
CA LYS A 316 19.77 -19.04 -18.12
C LYS A 316 20.29 -17.61 -18.13
N ILE A 317 19.61 -16.71 -17.40
CA ILE A 317 20.01 -15.31 -17.23
C ILE A 317 20.55 -15.18 -15.80
N THR A 318 21.88 -15.24 -15.66
CA THR A 318 22.58 -15.27 -14.37
C THR A 318 23.32 -13.96 -14.12
N ASN A 319 23.85 -13.79 -12.90
CA ASN A 319 24.71 -12.64 -12.58
C ASN A 319 25.97 -12.54 -13.46
N GLU A 320 26.42 -13.63 -14.08
CA GLU A 320 27.54 -13.66 -15.02
C GLU A 320 27.11 -13.23 -16.43
N ASN A 321 25.85 -13.50 -16.81
CA ASN A 321 25.22 -13.10 -18.06
C ASN A 321 23.85 -12.45 -17.77
N PRO A 322 23.82 -11.20 -17.29
CA PRO A 322 22.62 -10.58 -16.77
C PRO A 322 21.66 -10.06 -17.87
N GLU A 323 22.10 -10.06 -19.12
CA GLU A 323 21.36 -9.49 -20.23
C GLU A 323 21.23 -10.50 -21.39
N TRP A 324 20.08 -10.47 -22.04
CA TRP A 324 19.81 -11.21 -23.25
C TRP A 324 19.20 -10.27 -24.29
N TYR A 325 19.66 -10.34 -25.53
CA TYR A 325 19.20 -9.53 -26.66
C TYR A 325 18.71 -10.42 -27.81
N GLY A 326 17.52 -10.14 -28.30
CA GLY A 326 16.94 -10.86 -29.43
C GLY A 326 15.43 -10.63 -29.57
N SER A 327 14.84 -11.24 -30.59
CA SER A 327 13.40 -11.22 -30.80
C SER A 327 12.68 -12.17 -29.83
N PRO A 328 11.38 -11.98 -29.53
CA PRO A 328 10.61 -12.91 -28.69
C PRO A 328 10.63 -14.36 -29.19
N THR A 329 10.74 -14.58 -30.47
CA THR A 329 10.83 -15.93 -31.07
C THR A 329 12.17 -16.59 -30.71
N GLU A 330 13.27 -15.87 -30.84
CA GLU A 330 14.60 -16.35 -30.46
C GLU A 330 14.69 -16.60 -28.95
N LEU A 331 13.96 -15.82 -28.13
CA LEU A 331 13.90 -16.05 -26.69
C LEU A 331 13.18 -17.36 -26.35
N VAL A 332 12.08 -17.66 -27.05
CA VAL A 332 11.38 -18.96 -26.89
C VAL A 332 12.32 -20.13 -27.17
N GLU A 333 13.09 -20.07 -28.28
CA GLU A 333 14.07 -21.09 -28.65
C GLU A 333 15.22 -21.17 -27.62
N PHE A 334 15.77 -20.02 -27.21
CA PHE A 334 16.82 -19.96 -26.19
C PHE A 334 16.39 -20.58 -24.87
N LEU A 335 15.16 -20.31 -24.42
CA LEU A 335 14.61 -20.89 -23.19
C LEU A 335 14.20 -22.36 -23.34
N GLY A 336 14.04 -22.86 -24.58
CA GLY A 336 13.50 -24.18 -24.88
C GLY A 336 12.04 -24.31 -24.44
N ALA A 337 11.28 -23.22 -24.49
CA ALA A 337 9.91 -23.15 -24.02
C ALA A 337 8.93 -23.64 -25.09
N ASP A 338 7.99 -24.52 -24.73
CA ASP A 338 6.92 -24.96 -25.64
C ASP A 338 5.74 -23.97 -25.57
N MET A 339 5.94 -22.76 -26.15
CA MET A 339 4.92 -21.73 -26.20
C MET A 339 5.14 -20.76 -27.37
N LYS A 340 4.07 -20.01 -27.72
CA LYS A 340 4.17 -18.96 -28.72
C LYS A 340 4.91 -17.73 -28.16
N ALA A 341 5.66 -17.03 -29.00
CA ALA A 341 6.41 -15.81 -28.65
C ALA A 341 5.53 -14.75 -27.95
N ASN A 342 4.30 -14.50 -28.44
CA ASN A 342 3.36 -13.57 -27.80
C ASN A 342 2.96 -13.99 -26.39
N ALA A 343 2.81 -15.31 -26.12
CA ALA A 343 2.49 -15.81 -24.80
C ALA A 343 3.67 -15.66 -23.83
N LEU A 344 4.88 -15.86 -24.32
CA LEU A 344 6.12 -15.61 -23.57
C LEU A 344 6.22 -14.14 -23.17
N THR A 345 6.08 -13.22 -24.13
CA THR A 345 6.15 -11.77 -23.86
C THR A 345 5.13 -11.35 -22.81
N MET A 346 3.87 -11.82 -22.95
CA MET A 346 2.81 -11.52 -21.98
C MET A 346 3.17 -12.01 -20.58
N LYS A 347 3.67 -13.23 -20.44
CA LYS A 347 4.08 -13.81 -19.14
C LYS A 347 5.23 -13.03 -18.52
N LEU A 348 6.21 -12.62 -19.31
CA LEU A 348 7.33 -11.80 -18.83
C LEU A 348 6.86 -10.43 -18.39
N ASN A 349 5.98 -9.76 -19.14
CA ASN A 349 5.44 -8.44 -18.78
C ASN A 349 4.66 -8.48 -17.46
N ILE A 350 3.82 -9.50 -17.25
CA ILE A 350 3.04 -9.67 -16.01
C ILE A 350 3.96 -9.89 -14.80
N ASN A 351 5.07 -10.61 -15.00
CA ASN A 351 6.01 -10.96 -13.94
C ASN A 351 7.23 -10.03 -13.87
N ALA A 352 7.29 -8.99 -14.71
CA ALA A 352 8.40 -8.05 -14.71
C ALA A 352 8.45 -7.26 -13.40
N VAL A 353 9.53 -7.43 -12.65
CA VAL A 353 9.86 -6.62 -11.47
C VAL A 353 10.91 -5.61 -11.92
N ARG A 354 10.67 -4.32 -11.75
CA ARG A 354 11.65 -3.29 -12.13
C ARG A 354 12.90 -3.27 -11.23
N ASP A 355 12.83 -3.84 -10.05
CA ASP A 355 14.00 -4.12 -9.23
C ASP A 355 14.48 -5.55 -9.55
N PRO A 356 15.78 -5.78 -9.84
CA PRO A 356 16.26 -7.11 -10.09
C PRO A 356 15.96 -8.02 -8.88
N PRO A 357 15.57 -9.29 -9.10
CA PRO A 357 15.38 -10.21 -7.99
C PRO A 357 16.70 -10.30 -7.23
N LYS A 358 16.66 -10.15 -5.92
CA LYS A 358 17.75 -10.62 -5.07
C LYS A 358 17.76 -12.13 -5.22
N ILE A 359 18.63 -12.63 -6.07
CA ILE A 359 18.95 -14.05 -6.12
C ILE A 359 19.69 -14.33 -4.81
N LEU A 360 19.07 -15.13 -3.96
CA LEU A 360 19.67 -15.69 -2.76
C LEU A 360 20.77 -16.68 -3.15
#